data_1880cb640e7de000aa23fc573439b114
#
_entry.id   1880cb640e7de000aa23fc573439b114
#
_cell.length_a   1.000
_cell.length_b   1.000
_cell.length_c   1.000
_cell.angle_alpha   90.00
_cell.angle_beta   90.00
_cell.angle_gamma   90.00
#
_symmetry.space_group_name_H-M   'P 1'
#
loop_
_entity.id
_entity.type
_entity.pdbx_description
1 polymer ?
#
loop_
_entity_poly.entity_id
_entity_poly.type
_entity_poly.pdbx_seq_one_letter_code
_entity_poly.pdbx_strand_id
1 'polypeptide(L)'
;MKPYEQFIGKMMESARRVQARDPQAATDIIQQALAQAGLLTPQQETATPSQEPDFVDLNPPPAWSLPKSRPRPATKSPSRLPGRFIAGSHGGEAGSRRYKLYIPAKPAEARRPLVVMLHGCTQNPDDFAVGTGMNALAEEFGFLVLYPEQDGRANHNRCWNWFEPGHQARDAGEPGILAGMTRDVMREFDAEPSQVFVAGMSAGGAMAAVLGAEYPELFAAIGVHSGLPAGSARDMITGLQAMKKPGRARSLREAVPVIVFHGDADHVVNQGNGEAVLKQFVGAHAGLRATPLQASETETTQGGRRATHRTWRDEEGRAMAEHWVVHGAGHTWAGGDAAGSHTDALGPNASREILRFFLQR
;
A
#
# COMPACT_ATOMS: atom_id res chain seq x y z
N MET A 1 0.83 35.01 -2.90
CA MET A 1 1.25 33.74 -2.25
C MET A 1 0.79 32.57 -3.11
N LYS A 2 1.63 31.59 -3.35
CA LYS A 2 1.25 30.41 -4.15
C LYS A 2 0.24 29.57 -3.35
N PRO A 3 -0.76 28.91 -3.98
CA PRO A 3 -1.79 28.12 -3.28
C PRO A 3 -1.23 27.12 -2.25
N TYR A 4 -0.06 26.61 -2.48
CA TYR A 4 0.66 25.70 -1.61
C TYR A 4 1.13 26.33 -0.27
N GLU A 5 1.59 27.59 -0.29
CA GLU A 5 1.99 28.29 0.93
C GLU A 5 0.79 28.60 1.84
N GLN A 6 -0.37 28.85 1.25
CA GLN A 6 -1.63 29.02 1.98
C GLN A 6 -2.10 27.72 2.63
N PHE A 7 -1.97 26.59 1.93
CA PHE A 7 -2.31 25.27 2.46
C PHE A 7 -1.44 24.91 3.67
N ILE A 8 -0.12 25.07 3.56
CA ILE A 8 0.84 24.82 4.67
C ILE A 8 0.53 25.76 5.85
N GLY A 9 0.24 27.02 5.59
CA GLY A 9 -0.11 27.98 6.65
C GLY A 9 -1.35 27.53 7.45
N LYS A 10 -2.40 27.07 6.77
CA LYS A 10 -3.62 26.54 7.41
C LYS A 10 -3.36 25.23 8.18
N MET A 11 -2.54 24.33 7.67
CA MET A 11 -2.17 23.12 8.38
C MET A 11 -1.38 23.41 9.67
N MET A 12 -0.48 24.39 9.64
CA MET A 12 0.23 24.85 10.86
C MET A 12 -0.71 25.53 11.87
N GLU A 13 -1.71 26.27 11.40
CA GLU A 13 -2.72 26.88 12.26
C GLU A 13 -3.60 25.81 12.92
N SER A 14 -4.05 24.80 12.14
CA SER A 14 -4.77 23.65 12.68
C SER A 14 -3.99 22.94 13.80
N ALA A 15 -2.68 22.68 13.60
CA ALA A 15 -1.84 22.06 14.61
C ALA A 15 -1.77 22.90 15.91
N ARG A 16 -1.72 24.24 15.81
CA ARG A 16 -1.79 25.13 16.98
C ARG A 16 -3.12 25.04 17.71
N ARG A 17 -4.26 24.91 16.96
CA ARG A 17 -5.59 24.75 17.57
C ARG A 17 -5.72 23.44 18.34
N VAL A 18 -5.15 22.33 17.84
CA VAL A 18 -5.09 21.06 18.58
C VAL A 18 -4.31 21.24 19.89
N GLN A 19 -3.15 21.91 19.87
CA GLN A 19 -2.38 22.23 21.08
C GLN A 19 -3.14 23.12 22.07
N ALA A 20 -4.01 24.00 21.56
CA ALA A 20 -4.89 24.85 22.38
C ALA A 20 -6.14 24.13 22.89
N ARG A 21 -6.27 22.81 22.70
CA ARG A 21 -7.42 21.96 23.08
C ARG A 21 -8.74 22.35 22.38
N ASP A 22 -8.65 22.86 21.17
CA ASP A 22 -9.81 23.18 20.31
C ASP A 22 -9.79 22.31 19.03
N PRO A 23 -10.15 21.03 19.16
CA PRO A 23 -10.10 20.08 18.03
C PRO A 23 -11.13 20.38 16.94
N GLN A 24 -12.25 21.03 17.30
CA GLN A 24 -13.27 21.37 16.30
C GLN A 24 -12.77 22.45 15.35
N ALA A 25 -12.23 23.55 15.86
CA ALA A 25 -11.63 24.60 15.05
C ALA A 25 -10.45 24.09 14.20
N ALA A 26 -9.68 23.09 14.70
CA ALA A 26 -8.64 22.45 13.93
C ALA A 26 -9.20 21.65 12.74
N THR A 27 -10.29 20.93 12.94
CA THR A 27 -10.98 20.16 11.89
C THR A 27 -11.54 21.08 10.81
N ASP A 28 -12.19 22.18 11.19
CA ASP A 28 -12.77 23.13 10.26
C ASP A 28 -11.69 23.78 9.36
N ILE A 29 -10.52 24.11 9.92
CA ILE A 29 -9.38 24.65 9.19
C ILE A 29 -8.86 23.63 8.17
N ILE A 30 -8.77 22.34 8.54
CA ILE A 30 -8.34 21.27 7.64
C ILE A 30 -9.33 21.09 6.50
N GLN A 31 -10.64 21.04 6.79
CA GLN A 31 -11.67 20.86 5.77
C GLN A 31 -11.68 22.03 4.77
N GLN A 32 -11.55 23.27 5.26
CA GLN A 32 -11.41 24.44 4.39
C GLN A 32 -10.15 24.39 3.52
N ALA A 33 -9.02 23.95 4.09
CA ALA A 33 -7.78 23.83 3.33
C ALA A 33 -7.87 22.77 2.22
N LEU A 34 -8.51 21.63 2.49
CA LEU A 34 -8.74 20.55 1.53
C LEU A 34 -9.75 20.95 0.44
N ALA A 35 -10.83 21.67 0.80
CA ALA A 35 -11.79 22.18 -0.16
C ALA A 35 -11.14 23.20 -1.12
N GLN A 36 -10.32 24.11 -0.60
CA GLN A 36 -9.60 25.10 -1.42
C GLN A 36 -8.52 24.48 -2.31
N ALA A 37 -7.98 23.33 -1.90
CA ALA A 37 -7.05 22.55 -2.71
C ALA A 37 -7.74 21.66 -3.76
N GLY A 38 -9.10 21.65 -3.83
CA GLY A 38 -9.87 20.81 -4.74
C GLY A 38 -9.83 19.32 -4.38
N LEU A 39 -9.48 18.98 -3.14
CA LEU A 39 -9.33 17.61 -2.65
C LEU A 39 -10.58 17.08 -1.92
N LEU A 40 -11.60 17.94 -1.72
CA LEU A 40 -12.92 17.56 -1.20
C LEU A 40 -13.99 18.01 -2.20
N THR A 41 -14.84 17.10 -2.62
CA THR A 41 -16.16 17.44 -3.20
C THR A 41 -17.08 17.88 -2.07
N PRO A 42 -17.89 18.95 -2.25
CA PRO A 42 -18.86 19.37 -1.24
C PRO A 42 -19.80 18.20 -0.94
N GLN A 43 -19.81 17.71 0.30
CA GLN A 43 -20.89 16.86 0.78
C GLN A 43 -22.15 17.72 0.84
N GLN A 44 -23.17 17.34 0.09
CA GLN A 44 -24.52 17.87 0.28
C GLN A 44 -24.94 17.52 1.72
N GLU A 45 -25.15 18.54 2.52
CA GLU A 45 -25.82 18.42 3.82
C GLU A 45 -27.18 17.77 3.59
N THR A 46 -27.42 16.61 4.17
CA THR A 46 -28.75 16.03 4.25
C THR A 46 -29.53 16.85 5.24
N ALA A 47 -30.35 17.74 4.72
CA ALA A 47 -31.33 18.49 5.50
C ALA A 47 -32.36 17.51 6.11
N THR A 48 -32.62 17.68 7.38
CA THR A 48 -33.72 17.04 8.12
C THR A 48 -35.06 17.42 7.45
N PRO A 49 -36.02 16.51 7.28
CA PRO A 49 -37.27 16.83 6.62
C PRO A 49 -38.11 17.78 7.48
N SER A 50 -38.19 19.03 7.07
CA SER A 50 -39.25 19.96 7.51
C SER A 50 -40.45 19.73 6.60
N GLN A 51 -41.64 19.67 7.19
CA GLN A 51 -42.92 19.50 6.51
C GLN A 51 -43.09 20.50 5.37
N GLU A 52 -43.31 19.96 4.17
CA GLU A 52 -43.64 20.75 2.97
C GLU A 52 -45.04 21.31 3.07
N PRO A 53 -45.28 22.61 2.68
CA PRO A 53 -46.61 23.06 2.34
C PRO A 53 -46.99 22.53 0.95
N ASP A 54 -48.24 22.08 0.81
CA ASP A 54 -48.85 21.64 -0.46
C ASP A 54 -48.75 22.72 -1.55
N PHE A 55 -47.81 22.52 -2.48
CA PHE A 55 -47.75 23.31 -3.71
C PHE A 55 -48.24 22.46 -4.90
N VAL A 56 -49.36 22.85 -5.48
CA VAL A 56 -49.83 22.28 -6.75
C VAL A 56 -49.09 22.98 -7.89
N ASP A 57 -48.21 22.25 -8.57
CA ASP A 57 -47.52 22.74 -9.77
C ASP A 57 -48.52 22.76 -10.94
N LEU A 58 -48.93 23.96 -11.38
CA LEU A 58 -49.86 24.15 -12.48
C LEU A 58 -49.23 24.06 -13.87
N ASN A 59 -47.91 23.79 -13.98
CA ASN A 59 -47.22 23.70 -15.27
C ASN A 59 -46.19 22.59 -15.29
N PRO A 60 -46.59 21.30 -15.42
CA PRO A 60 -45.65 20.21 -15.45
C PRO A 60 -44.73 20.34 -16.69
N PRO A 61 -43.42 20.16 -16.54
CA PRO A 61 -42.49 20.17 -17.67
C PRO A 61 -42.85 19.08 -18.69
N PRO A 62 -42.61 19.31 -19.99
CA PRO A 62 -42.94 18.35 -21.03
C PRO A 62 -42.23 17.01 -20.74
N ALA A 63 -42.95 15.92 -20.88
CA ALA A 63 -42.45 14.56 -20.66
C ALA A 63 -41.27 14.27 -21.60
N TRP A 64 -40.07 14.45 -21.12
CA TRP A 64 -38.84 13.96 -21.79
C TRP A 64 -38.80 12.45 -21.61
N SER A 65 -39.06 11.72 -22.66
CA SER A 65 -38.77 10.28 -22.69
C SER A 65 -37.27 10.11 -22.61
N LEU A 66 -36.77 9.71 -21.43
CA LEU A 66 -35.42 9.25 -21.28
C LEU A 66 -35.18 8.09 -22.27
N PRO A 67 -34.10 8.15 -23.08
CA PRO A 67 -33.76 7.01 -23.93
C PRO A 67 -33.62 5.78 -23.03
N LYS A 68 -34.33 4.69 -23.36
CA LYS A 68 -34.23 3.42 -22.67
C LYS A 68 -32.75 3.08 -22.55
N SER A 69 -32.22 3.05 -21.34
CA SER A 69 -30.87 2.63 -21.05
C SER A 69 -30.66 1.26 -21.68
N ARG A 70 -29.71 1.15 -22.59
CA ARG A 70 -29.26 -0.14 -23.09
C ARG A 70 -28.92 -1.01 -21.88
N PRO A 71 -29.31 -2.28 -21.84
CA PRO A 71 -28.92 -3.18 -20.78
C PRO A 71 -27.39 -3.13 -20.68
N ARG A 72 -26.89 -2.69 -19.53
CA ARG A 72 -25.47 -2.77 -19.20
C ARG A 72 -25.13 -4.27 -19.28
N PRO A 73 -24.08 -4.68 -20.00
CA PRO A 73 -23.67 -6.07 -19.97
C PRO A 73 -23.59 -6.50 -18.51
N ALA A 74 -24.22 -7.61 -18.17
CA ALA A 74 -24.17 -8.17 -16.83
C ALA A 74 -22.69 -8.34 -16.49
N THR A 75 -22.17 -7.52 -15.58
CA THR A 75 -20.87 -7.74 -14.97
C THR A 75 -20.99 -9.12 -14.34
N LYS A 76 -20.21 -10.08 -14.82
CA LYS A 76 -20.08 -11.40 -14.19
C LYS A 76 -19.81 -11.11 -12.72
N SER A 77 -20.69 -11.58 -11.83
CA SER A 77 -20.43 -11.56 -10.40
C SER A 77 -19.02 -12.11 -10.20
N PRO A 78 -18.15 -11.45 -9.40
CA PRO A 78 -16.81 -11.96 -9.18
C PRO A 78 -16.95 -13.42 -8.74
N SER A 79 -16.39 -14.35 -9.50
CA SER A 79 -16.44 -15.77 -9.17
C SER A 79 -15.81 -15.91 -7.78
N ARG A 80 -16.61 -16.39 -6.82
CA ARG A 80 -16.12 -16.60 -5.46
C ARG A 80 -14.96 -17.59 -5.52
N LEU A 81 -13.75 -17.15 -5.15
CA LEU A 81 -12.60 -18.03 -5.11
C LEU A 81 -12.87 -19.21 -4.16
N PRO A 82 -12.38 -20.41 -4.46
CA PRO A 82 -12.73 -21.63 -3.71
C PRO A 82 -12.11 -21.67 -2.32
N GLY A 83 -11.04 -20.91 -2.07
CA GLY A 83 -10.36 -20.83 -0.78
C GLY A 83 -11.15 -20.12 0.31
N ARG A 84 -10.59 -20.08 1.50
CA ARG A 84 -11.18 -19.46 2.68
C ARG A 84 -10.52 -18.12 2.97
N PHE A 85 -11.30 -17.07 3.16
CA PHE A 85 -10.83 -15.76 3.59
C PHE A 85 -11.37 -15.50 4.99
N ILE A 86 -10.54 -15.78 6.01
CA ILE A 86 -10.93 -15.78 7.43
C ILE A 86 -10.41 -14.54 8.14
N ALA A 87 -11.15 -14.06 9.14
CA ALA A 87 -10.72 -12.99 10.03
C ALA A 87 -10.01 -13.58 11.25
N GLY A 88 -8.99 -12.87 11.73
CA GLY A 88 -8.26 -13.19 12.94
C GLY A 88 -7.75 -11.93 13.63
N SER A 89 -7.09 -12.13 14.77
CA SER A 89 -6.43 -11.04 15.50
C SER A 89 -5.15 -11.55 16.14
N HIS A 90 -4.16 -10.66 16.23
CA HIS A 90 -2.92 -10.88 16.97
C HIS A 90 -2.86 -9.92 18.14
N GLY A 91 -2.35 -10.38 19.28
CA GLY A 91 -2.06 -9.58 20.47
C GLY A 91 -0.72 -10.00 21.07
N GLY A 92 0.14 -9.04 21.36
CA GLY A 92 1.45 -9.25 21.97
C GLY A 92 1.92 -7.99 22.72
N GLU A 93 3.14 -8.01 23.22
CA GLU A 93 3.72 -6.89 23.99
C GLU A 93 3.77 -5.57 23.21
N ALA A 94 4.01 -5.63 21.89
CA ALA A 94 4.03 -4.46 21.02
C ALA A 94 2.62 -3.89 20.74
N GLY A 95 1.55 -4.62 21.07
CA GLY A 95 0.16 -4.23 20.85
C GLY A 95 -0.65 -5.27 20.09
N SER A 96 -1.78 -4.86 19.54
CA SER A 96 -2.71 -5.78 18.85
C SER A 96 -3.22 -5.19 17.53
N ARG A 97 -3.51 -6.07 16.56
CA ARG A 97 -4.17 -5.74 15.29
C ARG A 97 -5.03 -6.90 14.82
N ARG A 98 -6.10 -6.57 14.09
CA ARG A 98 -6.87 -7.56 13.33
C ARG A 98 -6.14 -7.87 12.02
N TYR A 99 -6.51 -8.99 11.44
CA TYR A 99 -6.04 -9.37 10.10
C TYR A 99 -7.11 -10.20 9.38
N LYS A 100 -6.92 -10.36 8.09
CA LYS A 100 -7.55 -11.42 7.31
C LYS A 100 -6.48 -12.33 6.72
N LEU A 101 -6.79 -13.63 6.66
CA LEU A 101 -5.92 -14.64 6.08
C LEU A 101 -6.65 -15.36 4.96
N TYR A 102 -6.06 -15.37 3.78
CA TYR A 102 -6.53 -16.20 2.68
C TYR A 102 -5.78 -17.53 2.68
N ILE A 103 -6.55 -18.61 2.68
CA ILE A 103 -6.08 -19.99 2.64
C ILE A 103 -6.61 -20.60 1.35
N PRO A 104 -5.75 -20.91 0.35
CA PRO A 104 -6.18 -21.47 -0.91
C PRO A 104 -6.79 -22.86 -0.73
N ALA A 105 -7.75 -23.21 -1.59
CA ALA A 105 -8.39 -24.52 -1.60
C ALA A 105 -7.46 -25.62 -2.13
N LYS A 106 -6.45 -25.25 -2.95
CA LYS A 106 -5.46 -26.19 -3.47
C LYS A 106 -4.80 -26.95 -2.30
N PRO A 107 -4.79 -28.29 -2.29
CA PRO A 107 -4.13 -29.05 -1.26
C PRO A 107 -2.63 -28.68 -1.13
N ALA A 108 -2.12 -28.65 0.09
CA ALA A 108 -0.69 -28.45 0.32
C ALA A 108 0.04 -29.80 0.21
N GLU A 109 1.04 -29.87 -0.67
CA GLU A 109 1.94 -31.01 -0.78
C GLU A 109 3.13 -30.87 0.18
N ALA A 110 3.42 -29.65 0.63
CA ALA A 110 4.46 -29.24 1.56
C ALA A 110 4.01 -28.03 2.37
N ARG A 111 4.85 -27.52 3.26
CA ARG A 111 4.64 -26.23 3.92
C ARG A 111 4.45 -25.13 2.87
N ARG A 112 3.50 -24.24 3.12
CA ARG A 112 3.15 -23.18 2.17
C ARG A 112 3.98 -21.94 2.38
N PRO A 113 4.40 -21.26 1.30
CA PRO A 113 4.87 -19.88 1.40
C PRO A 113 3.82 -18.98 2.05
N LEU A 114 4.26 -17.91 2.72
CA LEU A 114 3.41 -16.88 3.31
C LEU A 114 3.75 -15.51 2.73
N VAL A 115 2.77 -14.82 2.18
CA VAL A 115 2.90 -13.43 1.72
C VAL A 115 2.08 -12.52 2.62
N VAL A 116 2.73 -11.56 3.27
CA VAL A 116 2.08 -10.51 4.05
C VAL A 116 1.83 -9.32 3.14
N MET A 117 0.57 -8.84 3.05
CA MET A 117 0.13 -7.78 2.17
C MET A 117 -0.35 -6.57 2.97
N LEU A 118 0.41 -5.46 2.92
CA LEU A 118 0.16 -4.24 3.70
C LEU A 118 -0.54 -3.19 2.83
N HIS A 119 -1.79 -2.88 3.15
CA HIS A 119 -2.61 -1.91 2.43
C HIS A 119 -2.10 -0.47 2.59
N GLY A 120 -2.51 0.42 1.67
CA GLY A 120 -2.26 1.86 1.75
C GLY A 120 -3.23 2.58 2.70
N CYS A 121 -3.03 3.89 2.86
CA CYS A 121 -3.96 4.74 3.60
C CYS A 121 -5.38 4.62 3.06
N THR A 122 -6.37 4.75 3.94
CA THR A 122 -7.82 4.66 3.65
C THR A 122 -8.34 3.30 3.19
N GLN A 123 -7.46 2.36 2.89
CA GLN A 123 -7.80 0.99 2.50
C GLN A 123 -8.04 0.08 3.71
N ASN A 124 -8.42 -1.16 3.43
CA ASN A 124 -8.59 -2.26 4.38
C ASN A 124 -8.22 -3.59 3.71
N PRO A 125 -8.16 -4.71 4.47
CA PRO A 125 -7.82 -6.03 3.93
C PRO A 125 -8.68 -6.50 2.75
N ASP A 126 -10.00 -6.25 2.77
CA ASP A 126 -10.91 -6.69 1.70
C ASP A 126 -10.65 -5.93 0.40
N ASP A 127 -10.58 -4.60 0.49
CA ASP A 127 -10.31 -3.72 -0.63
C ASP A 127 -8.95 -4.05 -1.28
N PHE A 128 -7.92 -4.21 -0.43
CA PHE A 128 -6.56 -4.50 -0.91
C PHE A 128 -6.43 -5.89 -1.51
N ALA A 129 -7.12 -6.90 -0.95
CA ALA A 129 -7.15 -8.25 -1.52
C ALA A 129 -7.82 -8.28 -2.90
N VAL A 130 -8.92 -7.54 -3.07
CA VAL A 130 -9.61 -7.40 -4.36
C VAL A 130 -8.72 -6.64 -5.34
N GLY A 131 -8.22 -5.46 -4.95
CA GLY A 131 -7.44 -4.59 -5.82
C GLY A 131 -6.14 -5.21 -6.32
N THR A 132 -5.43 -5.96 -5.47
CA THR A 132 -4.18 -6.62 -5.84
C THR A 132 -4.40 -7.96 -6.55
N GLY A 133 -5.56 -8.60 -6.38
CA GLY A 133 -5.84 -9.93 -6.92
C GLY A 133 -4.96 -11.04 -6.34
N MET A 134 -4.27 -10.79 -5.22
CA MET A 134 -3.28 -11.72 -4.66
C MET A 134 -3.92 -13.06 -4.24
N ASN A 135 -5.20 -13.06 -3.84
CA ASN A 135 -5.92 -14.29 -3.50
C ASN A 135 -6.09 -15.23 -4.73
N ALA A 136 -6.28 -14.68 -5.93
CA ALA A 136 -6.34 -15.48 -7.14
C ALA A 136 -5.00 -16.15 -7.46
N LEU A 137 -3.90 -15.44 -7.24
CA LEU A 137 -2.55 -16.00 -7.36
C LEU A 137 -2.29 -17.04 -6.27
N ALA A 138 -2.83 -16.85 -5.06
CA ALA A 138 -2.74 -17.86 -4.00
C ALA A 138 -3.42 -19.18 -4.38
N GLU A 139 -4.56 -19.15 -5.09
CA GLU A 139 -5.19 -20.35 -5.65
C GLU A 139 -4.32 -21.00 -6.74
N GLU A 140 -3.70 -20.18 -7.59
CA GLU A 140 -2.87 -20.68 -8.70
C GLU A 140 -1.59 -21.37 -8.17
N PHE A 141 -0.91 -20.73 -7.21
CA PHE A 141 0.43 -21.15 -6.76
C PHE A 141 0.47 -21.85 -5.40
N GLY A 142 -0.61 -21.82 -4.61
CA GLY A 142 -0.73 -22.59 -3.37
C GLY A 142 -0.06 -21.97 -2.14
N PHE A 143 -0.03 -20.63 -2.00
CA PHE A 143 0.54 -19.93 -0.85
C PHE A 143 -0.53 -19.26 0.02
N LEU A 144 -0.18 -18.93 1.27
CA LEU A 144 -1.02 -18.19 2.21
C LEU A 144 -0.87 -16.67 1.99
N VAL A 145 -1.97 -15.91 2.15
CA VAL A 145 -1.88 -14.44 2.10
C VAL A 145 -2.44 -13.85 3.38
N LEU A 146 -1.58 -13.17 4.14
CA LEU A 146 -1.92 -12.46 5.37
C LEU A 146 -2.11 -10.96 5.06
N TYR A 147 -3.28 -10.43 5.42
CA TYR A 147 -3.64 -9.02 5.28
C TYR A 147 -3.85 -8.39 6.66
N PRO A 148 -2.82 -7.84 7.29
CA PRO A 148 -2.99 -7.05 8.51
C PRO A 148 -3.91 -5.85 8.26
N GLU A 149 -4.72 -5.49 9.28
CA GLU A 149 -5.62 -4.34 9.23
C GLU A 149 -5.11 -3.23 10.13
N GLN A 150 -4.87 -2.04 9.57
CA GLN A 150 -4.56 -0.87 10.37
C GLN A 150 -5.79 -0.36 11.09
N ASP A 151 -5.68 -0.17 12.42
CA ASP A 151 -6.78 0.33 13.24
C ASP A 151 -6.96 1.85 13.06
N GLY A 152 -8.19 2.28 12.81
CA GLY A 152 -8.53 3.70 12.71
C GLY A 152 -8.26 4.50 13.99
N ARG A 153 -8.15 3.84 15.17
CA ARG A 153 -7.74 4.45 16.43
C ARG A 153 -6.23 4.69 16.51
N ALA A 154 -5.43 3.86 15.81
CA ALA A 154 -3.98 4.05 15.74
C ALA A 154 -3.59 5.11 14.69
N ASN A 155 -4.37 5.22 13.62
CA ASN A 155 -4.25 6.26 12.61
C ASN A 155 -5.62 6.50 11.95
N HIS A 156 -6.13 7.72 12.03
CA HIS A 156 -7.48 8.06 11.55
C HIS A 156 -7.69 7.73 10.07
N ASN A 157 -6.64 7.91 9.24
CA ASN A 157 -6.65 7.55 7.82
C ASN A 157 -6.23 6.10 7.55
N ARG A 158 -6.11 5.27 8.60
CA ARG A 158 -5.62 3.88 8.49
C ARG A 158 -4.28 3.75 7.77
N CYS A 159 -3.43 4.79 7.84
CA CYS A 159 -2.05 4.70 7.38
C CYS A 159 -1.22 3.92 8.38
N TRP A 160 -0.29 3.09 7.94
CA TRP A 160 0.80 2.61 8.78
C TRP A 160 1.66 3.80 9.18
N ASN A 161 2.04 3.89 10.46
CA ASN A 161 2.74 5.06 11.02
C ASN A 161 4.26 5.01 10.76
N TRP A 162 4.66 4.65 9.55
CA TRP A 162 6.05 4.49 9.10
C TRP A 162 6.95 5.72 9.33
N PHE A 163 6.36 6.90 9.53
CA PHE A 163 7.06 8.17 9.74
C PHE A 163 7.38 8.45 11.21
N GLU A 164 6.86 7.66 12.15
CA GLU A 164 7.09 7.84 13.58
C GLU A 164 8.25 6.96 14.08
N PRO A 165 9.19 7.47 14.90
CA PRO A 165 10.33 6.69 15.39
C PRO A 165 9.94 5.41 16.13
N GLY A 166 8.85 5.44 16.93
CA GLY A 166 8.32 4.27 17.64
C GLY A 166 7.78 3.16 16.73
N HIS A 167 7.58 3.46 15.45
CA HIS A 167 7.10 2.52 14.43
C HIS A 167 8.16 2.20 13.35
N GLN A 168 9.46 2.37 13.71
CA GLN A 168 10.58 2.10 12.81
C GLN A 168 11.68 1.23 13.46
N ALA A 169 11.39 0.65 14.61
CA ALA A 169 12.34 -0.14 15.38
C ALA A 169 11.81 -1.57 15.57
N ARG A 170 12.75 -2.51 15.69
CA ARG A 170 12.47 -3.90 16.02
C ARG A 170 11.75 -3.99 17.38
N ASP A 171 10.80 -4.91 17.47
CA ASP A 171 10.03 -5.27 18.68
C ASP A 171 9.25 -4.10 19.31
N ALA A 172 9.06 -3.01 18.57
CA ALA A 172 8.32 -1.83 18.99
C ALA A 172 7.22 -1.47 17.97
N GLY A 173 6.09 -0.96 18.48
CA GLY A 173 5.00 -0.42 17.67
C GLY A 173 4.50 -1.37 16.57
N GLU A 174 4.18 -0.82 15.41
CA GLU A 174 3.61 -1.60 14.30
C GLU A 174 4.55 -2.66 13.74
N PRO A 175 5.88 -2.45 13.57
CA PRO A 175 6.77 -3.51 13.14
C PRO A 175 6.78 -4.72 14.08
N GLY A 176 6.76 -4.49 15.40
CA GLY A 176 6.67 -5.56 16.40
C GLY A 176 5.36 -6.34 16.31
N ILE A 177 4.23 -5.64 16.16
CA ILE A 177 2.90 -6.24 15.98
C ILE A 177 2.87 -7.11 14.71
N LEU A 178 3.35 -6.57 13.58
CA LEU A 178 3.32 -7.24 12.29
C LEU A 178 4.24 -8.47 12.25
N ALA A 179 5.43 -8.38 12.84
CA ALA A 179 6.34 -9.51 12.96
C ALA A 179 5.78 -10.60 13.88
N GLY A 180 5.19 -10.22 15.03
CA GLY A 180 4.51 -11.14 15.94
C GLY A 180 3.35 -11.85 15.27
N MET A 181 2.47 -11.11 14.61
CA MET A 181 1.34 -11.64 13.83
C MET A 181 1.80 -12.62 12.76
N THR A 182 2.86 -12.28 12.02
CA THR A 182 3.43 -13.16 10.99
C THR A 182 3.90 -14.48 11.60
N ARG A 183 4.64 -14.45 12.72
CA ARG A 183 5.11 -15.65 13.42
C ARG A 183 3.97 -16.52 13.96
N ASP A 184 2.88 -15.88 14.45
CA ASP A 184 1.70 -16.63 14.92
C ASP A 184 1.02 -17.36 13.76
N VAL A 185 0.78 -16.69 12.63
CA VAL A 185 0.21 -17.31 11.44
C VAL A 185 1.11 -18.40 10.89
N MET A 186 2.42 -18.21 10.87
CA MET A 186 3.37 -19.25 10.45
C MET A 186 3.23 -20.52 11.29
N ARG A 187 3.10 -20.41 12.62
CA ARG A 187 2.92 -21.56 13.52
C ARG A 187 1.56 -22.21 13.35
N GLU A 188 0.50 -21.42 13.29
CA GLU A 188 -0.88 -21.91 13.24
C GLU A 188 -1.19 -22.64 11.92
N PHE A 189 -0.65 -22.15 10.81
CA PHE A 189 -0.93 -22.65 9.48
C PHE A 189 0.24 -23.39 8.83
N ASP A 190 1.26 -23.76 9.61
CA ASP A 190 2.46 -24.51 9.21
C ASP A 190 3.09 -23.93 7.92
N ALA A 191 3.35 -22.61 7.93
CA ALA A 191 3.99 -21.94 6.80
C ALA A 191 5.48 -22.28 6.71
N GLU A 192 6.05 -22.25 5.49
CA GLU A 192 7.47 -22.53 5.23
C GLU A 192 8.33 -21.34 5.73
N PRO A 193 9.17 -21.53 6.77
CA PRO A 193 9.92 -20.43 7.37
C PRO A 193 10.91 -19.73 6.43
N SER A 194 11.41 -20.43 5.42
CA SER A 194 12.33 -19.87 4.42
C SER A 194 11.60 -19.10 3.31
N GLN A 195 10.26 -19.15 3.25
CA GLN A 195 9.43 -18.55 2.22
C GLN A 195 8.35 -17.63 2.81
N VAL A 196 8.77 -16.71 3.66
CA VAL A 196 7.94 -15.67 4.24
C VAL A 196 8.31 -14.32 3.61
N PHE A 197 7.34 -13.62 3.06
CA PHE A 197 7.54 -12.40 2.29
C PHE A 197 6.59 -11.30 2.75
N VAL A 198 6.95 -10.05 2.54
CA VAL A 198 6.05 -8.92 2.78
C VAL A 198 6.05 -7.96 1.59
N ALA A 199 4.87 -7.53 1.20
CA ALA A 199 4.71 -6.47 0.21
C ALA A 199 3.64 -5.47 0.66
N GLY A 200 3.68 -4.26 0.11
CA GLY A 200 2.67 -3.27 0.42
C GLY A 200 2.70 -2.08 -0.53
N MET A 201 1.65 -1.25 -0.42
CA MET A 201 1.47 -0.05 -1.21
C MET A 201 1.53 1.20 -0.34
N SER A 202 2.15 2.28 -0.85
CA SER A 202 2.14 3.59 -0.19
C SER A 202 2.67 3.51 1.26
N ALA A 203 1.89 3.85 2.27
CA ALA A 203 2.24 3.64 3.68
C ALA A 203 2.54 2.17 4.00
N GLY A 204 1.81 1.21 3.38
CA GLY A 204 2.10 -0.22 3.49
C GLY A 204 3.42 -0.61 2.84
N GLY A 205 3.78 0.02 1.71
CA GLY A 205 5.08 -0.14 1.06
C GLY A 205 6.24 0.40 1.91
N ALA A 206 6.04 1.56 2.55
CA ALA A 206 7.01 2.12 3.48
C ALA A 206 7.20 1.21 4.71
N MET A 207 6.10 0.65 5.25
CA MET A 207 6.15 -0.29 6.36
C MET A 207 6.80 -1.62 5.95
N ALA A 208 6.59 -2.10 4.70
CA ALA A 208 7.31 -3.27 4.17
C ALA A 208 8.83 -3.03 4.11
N ALA A 209 9.27 -1.82 3.72
CA ALA A 209 10.68 -1.45 3.77
C ALA A 209 11.23 -1.42 5.22
N VAL A 210 10.43 -0.95 6.20
CA VAL A 210 10.80 -1.00 7.62
C VAL A 210 10.92 -2.46 8.08
N LEU A 211 9.96 -3.33 7.74
CA LEU A 211 10.01 -4.75 8.12
C LEU A 211 11.20 -5.48 7.52
N GLY A 212 11.52 -5.25 6.24
CA GLY A 212 12.72 -5.83 5.62
C GLY A 212 14.02 -5.33 6.23
N ALA A 213 14.03 -4.12 6.79
CA ALA A 213 15.19 -3.55 7.48
C ALA A 213 15.35 -4.05 8.92
N GLU A 214 14.24 -4.33 9.63
CA GLU A 214 14.24 -4.69 11.04
C GLU A 214 14.20 -6.21 11.27
N TYR A 215 13.65 -6.98 10.34
CA TYR A 215 13.44 -8.43 10.45
C TYR A 215 13.95 -9.19 9.22
N PRO A 216 15.23 -9.01 8.83
CA PRO A 216 15.80 -9.68 7.66
C PRO A 216 15.83 -11.22 7.82
N GLU A 217 15.80 -11.73 9.06
CA GLU A 217 15.71 -13.16 9.36
C GLU A 217 14.30 -13.74 9.22
N LEU A 218 13.27 -12.89 9.24
CA LEU A 218 11.87 -13.31 9.12
C LEU A 218 11.39 -13.25 7.68
N PHE A 219 11.78 -12.20 6.95
CA PHE A 219 11.32 -11.97 5.58
C PHE A 219 12.41 -12.29 4.56
N ALA A 220 12.19 -13.31 3.72
CA ALA A 220 13.12 -13.73 2.68
C ALA A 220 13.26 -12.71 1.53
N ALA A 221 12.24 -11.89 1.30
CA ALA A 221 12.26 -10.76 0.38
C ALA A 221 11.10 -9.80 0.65
N ILE A 222 11.19 -8.55 0.12
CA ILE A 222 10.15 -7.54 0.25
C ILE A 222 9.71 -6.97 -1.10
N GLY A 223 8.44 -6.53 -1.17
CA GLY A 223 7.86 -5.80 -2.29
C GLY A 223 7.39 -4.40 -1.87
N VAL A 224 7.84 -3.37 -2.56
CA VAL A 224 7.49 -1.98 -2.25
C VAL A 224 6.83 -1.34 -3.46
N HIS A 225 5.52 -1.07 -3.39
CA HIS A 225 4.79 -0.35 -4.44
C HIS A 225 4.49 1.07 -3.99
N SER A 226 5.01 2.08 -4.72
CA SER A 226 4.81 3.51 -4.43
C SER A 226 5.08 3.88 -2.96
N GLY A 227 6.08 3.22 -2.33
CA GLY A 227 6.47 3.39 -0.93
C GLY A 227 7.68 4.29 -0.74
N LEU A 228 8.21 4.29 0.47
CA LEU A 228 9.36 5.10 0.88
C LEU A 228 10.42 4.24 1.60
N PRO A 229 11.70 4.66 1.62
CA PRO A 229 12.74 3.92 2.32
C PRO A 229 12.60 3.98 3.85
N ALA A 230 13.09 2.96 4.53
CA ALA A 230 13.13 2.92 5.99
C ALA A 230 13.98 4.07 6.55
N GLY A 231 13.48 4.75 7.59
CA GLY A 231 14.17 5.86 8.23
C GLY A 231 14.12 7.19 7.48
N SER A 232 13.26 7.32 6.45
CA SER A 232 13.14 8.54 5.64
C SER A 232 12.40 9.69 6.33
N ALA A 233 11.73 9.43 7.46
CA ALA A 233 11.03 10.43 8.26
C ALA A 233 11.17 10.14 9.76
N ARG A 234 10.85 11.14 10.60
CA ARG A 234 10.89 11.05 12.07
C ARG A 234 9.68 11.69 12.75
N ASP A 235 8.75 12.21 11.98
CA ASP A 235 7.49 12.79 12.39
C ASP A 235 6.59 12.99 11.16
N MET A 236 5.35 13.38 11.36
CA MET A 236 4.38 13.61 10.29
C MET A 236 4.86 14.68 9.29
N ILE A 237 5.49 15.75 9.74
CA ILE A 237 5.94 16.85 8.87
C ILE A 237 7.03 16.36 7.93
N THR A 238 8.04 15.70 8.48
CA THR A 238 9.13 15.12 7.68
C THR A 238 8.63 13.97 6.81
N GLY A 239 7.59 13.23 7.23
CA GLY A 239 6.90 12.24 6.41
C GLY A 239 6.27 12.85 5.16
N LEU A 240 5.49 13.93 5.31
CA LEU A 240 4.90 14.67 4.19
C LEU A 240 5.97 15.28 3.26
N GLN A 241 7.08 15.75 3.82
CA GLN A 241 8.21 16.24 3.01
C GLN A 241 8.87 15.10 2.24
N ALA A 242 9.10 13.94 2.88
CA ALA A 242 9.69 12.76 2.25
C ALA A 242 8.81 12.22 1.10
N MET A 243 7.49 12.29 1.23
CA MET A 243 6.58 11.93 0.13
C MET A 243 6.81 12.81 -1.12
N LYS A 244 7.11 14.10 -0.95
CA LYS A 244 7.32 15.04 -2.08
C LYS A 244 8.74 15.01 -2.64
N LYS A 245 9.72 14.76 -1.78
CA LYS A 245 11.14 14.64 -2.14
C LYS A 245 11.78 13.59 -1.25
N PRO A 246 12.47 12.59 -1.81
CA PRO A 246 13.09 11.53 -1.03
C PRO A 246 13.89 12.08 0.15
N GLY A 247 13.57 11.61 1.35
CA GLY A 247 14.31 11.90 2.57
C GLY A 247 15.63 11.10 2.62
N ARG A 248 16.44 11.39 3.63
CA ARG A 248 17.64 10.60 3.88
C ARG A 248 17.24 9.24 4.43
N ALA A 249 17.45 8.17 3.65
CA ALA A 249 17.29 6.81 4.12
C ALA A 249 18.38 6.47 5.17
N ARG A 250 18.06 5.64 6.16
CA ARG A 250 19.08 5.11 7.07
C ARG A 250 19.87 3.99 6.39
N SER A 251 21.11 3.79 6.82
CA SER A 251 21.90 2.63 6.41
C SER A 251 21.33 1.36 7.02
N LEU A 252 21.32 0.26 6.26
CA LEU A 252 20.91 -1.06 6.73
C LEU A 252 22.15 -1.88 7.11
N ARG A 253 22.04 -2.68 8.16
CA ARG A 253 23.09 -3.64 8.56
C ARG A 253 23.08 -4.88 7.70
N GLU A 254 21.87 -5.35 7.37
CA GLU A 254 21.58 -6.49 6.52
C GLU A 254 20.56 -6.06 5.47
N ALA A 255 20.50 -6.74 4.35
CA ALA A 255 19.53 -6.47 3.32
C ALA A 255 18.90 -7.75 2.82
N VAL A 256 17.58 -7.74 2.74
CA VAL A 256 16.82 -8.75 2.02
C VAL A 256 16.65 -8.33 0.57
N PRO A 257 16.45 -9.25 -0.37
CA PRO A 257 16.08 -8.94 -1.74
C PRO A 257 14.83 -8.08 -1.81
N VAL A 258 14.80 -7.12 -2.76
CA VAL A 258 13.72 -6.15 -2.89
C VAL A 258 13.22 -6.01 -4.31
N ILE A 259 11.89 -6.01 -4.50
CA ILE A 259 11.25 -5.59 -5.75
C ILE A 259 10.47 -4.29 -5.51
N VAL A 260 10.69 -3.30 -6.37
CA VAL A 260 10.10 -1.96 -6.27
C VAL A 260 9.27 -1.67 -7.50
N PHE A 261 8.02 -1.22 -7.30
CA PHE A 261 7.17 -0.65 -8.35
C PHE A 261 6.90 0.82 -8.06
N HIS A 262 6.96 1.67 -9.09
CA HIS A 262 6.58 3.07 -8.97
C HIS A 262 6.09 3.64 -10.30
N GLY A 263 4.99 4.41 -10.28
CA GLY A 263 4.54 5.18 -11.42
C GLY A 263 5.31 6.49 -11.57
N ASP A 264 5.73 6.86 -12.77
CA ASP A 264 6.46 8.11 -13.00
C ASP A 264 5.56 9.37 -13.00
N ALA A 265 4.24 9.18 -13.06
CA ALA A 265 3.24 10.23 -12.86
C ALA A 265 2.62 10.21 -11.45
N ASP A 266 3.27 9.59 -10.46
CA ASP A 266 2.81 9.58 -9.08
C ASP A 266 2.99 10.97 -8.43
N HIS A 267 1.87 11.67 -8.20
CA HIS A 267 1.84 12.99 -7.57
C HIS A 267 1.64 12.94 -6.04
N VAL A 268 1.41 11.76 -5.47
CA VAL A 268 1.25 11.54 -4.02
C VAL A 268 2.60 11.24 -3.38
N VAL A 269 3.28 10.20 -3.86
CA VAL A 269 4.62 9.82 -3.44
C VAL A 269 5.56 9.97 -4.65
N ASN A 270 6.48 10.92 -4.59
CA ASN A 270 7.41 11.18 -5.68
C ASN A 270 8.19 9.90 -6.04
N GLN A 271 8.27 9.59 -7.34
CA GLN A 271 8.92 8.37 -7.85
C GLN A 271 10.37 8.18 -7.38
N GLY A 272 11.09 9.26 -7.08
CA GLY A 272 12.42 9.19 -6.50
C GLY A 272 12.49 8.42 -5.18
N ASN A 273 11.35 8.23 -4.48
CA ASN A 273 11.31 7.37 -3.29
C ASN A 273 11.49 5.89 -3.64
N GLY A 274 10.94 5.42 -4.76
CA GLY A 274 11.21 4.07 -5.27
C GLY A 274 12.69 3.85 -5.54
N GLU A 275 13.36 4.82 -6.17
CA GLU A 275 14.82 4.77 -6.36
C GLU A 275 15.58 4.82 -5.03
N ALA A 276 15.09 5.58 -4.03
CA ALA A 276 15.71 5.66 -2.72
C ALA A 276 15.59 4.34 -1.94
N VAL A 277 14.44 3.64 -2.02
CA VAL A 277 14.29 2.26 -1.50
C VAL A 277 15.31 1.35 -2.14
N LEU A 278 15.37 1.35 -3.47
CA LEU A 278 16.31 0.52 -4.22
C LEU A 278 17.76 0.77 -3.80
N LYS A 279 18.19 2.05 -3.77
CA LYS A 279 19.53 2.44 -3.33
C LYS A 279 19.83 1.99 -1.91
N GLN A 280 18.85 2.03 -1.00
CA GLN A 280 18.99 1.59 0.38
C GLN A 280 19.32 0.09 0.46
N PHE A 281 18.56 -0.76 -0.22
CA PHE A 281 18.73 -2.21 -0.16
C PHE A 281 19.91 -2.69 -1.03
N VAL A 282 20.07 -2.18 -2.25
CA VAL A 282 21.23 -2.49 -3.11
C VAL A 282 22.54 -2.04 -2.45
N GLY A 283 22.56 -0.86 -1.83
CA GLY A 283 23.73 -0.36 -1.10
C GLY A 283 24.13 -1.25 0.07
N ALA A 284 23.17 -1.82 0.81
CA ALA A 284 23.44 -2.77 1.87
C ALA A 284 23.99 -4.11 1.32
N HIS A 285 23.43 -4.61 0.23
CA HIS A 285 23.98 -5.81 -0.44
C HIS A 285 25.41 -5.59 -0.92
N ALA A 286 25.71 -4.43 -1.51
CA ALA A 286 27.04 -4.09 -1.99
C ALA A 286 28.06 -4.00 -0.84
N GLY A 287 27.66 -3.52 0.34
CA GLY A 287 28.52 -3.45 1.52
C GLY A 287 28.85 -4.82 2.13
N LEU A 288 28.09 -5.86 1.83
CA LEU A 288 28.24 -7.21 2.37
C LEU A 288 28.93 -8.18 1.39
N ARG A 289 29.21 -7.78 0.15
CA ARG A 289 29.72 -8.63 -0.92
C ARG A 289 31.06 -8.14 -1.46
N ALA A 290 31.92 -9.07 -1.86
CA ALA A 290 33.19 -8.76 -2.52
C ALA A 290 32.96 -8.27 -3.96
N THR A 291 31.92 -8.79 -4.64
CA THR A 291 31.62 -8.47 -6.04
C THR A 291 30.36 -7.61 -6.14
N PRO A 292 30.38 -6.53 -6.91
CA PRO A 292 29.21 -5.70 -7.17
C PRO A 292 28.10 -6.47 -7.89
N LEU A 293 26.85 -6.10 -7.59
CA LEU A 293 25.70 -6.62 -8.32
C LEU A 293 25.74 -6.19 -9.79
N GLN A 294 25.41 -7.10 -10.70
CA GLN A 294 25.29 -6.82 -12.12
C GLN A 294 23.93 -6.22 -12.44
N ALA A 295 23.88 -5.04 -13.02
CA ALA A 295 22.66 -4.35 -13.41
C ALA A 295 22.31 -4.61 -14.89
N SER A 296 21.03 -4.83 -15.16
CA SER A 296 20.48 -4.88 -16.52
C SER A 296 19.17 -4.08 -16.57
N GLU A 297 18.84 -3.57 -17.75
CA GLU A 297 17.62 -2.79 -17.99
C GLU A 297 16.93 -3.28 -19.25
N THR A 298 15.59 -3.38 -19.18
CA THR A 298 14.74 -3.72 -20.32
C THR A 298 13.50 -2.83 -20.33
N GLU A 299 13.00 -2.51 -21.51
CA GLU A 299 11.68 -1.90 -21.67
C GLU A 299 10.66 -2.97 -22.05
N THR A 300 9.45 -2.86 -21.50
CA THR A 300 8.34 -3.76 -21.81
C THR A 300 7.05 -2.97 -21.92
N THR A 301 6.07 -3.55 -22.63
CA THR A 301 4.71 -3.02 -22.65
C THR A 301 3.77 -4.14 -22.22
N GLN A 302 3.09 -3.94 -21.10
CA GLN A 302 2.14 -4.92 -20.55
C GLN A 302 0.86 -4.19 -20.17
N GLY A 303 -0.30 -4.80 -20.45
CA GLY A 303 -1.61 -4.25 -20.10
C GLY A 303 -1.91 -2.85 -20.68
N GLY A 304 -1.16 -2.40 -21.70
CA GLY A 304 -1.34 -1.08 -22.32
C GLY A 304 -0.42 0.03 -21.78
N ARG A 305 0.40 -0.23 -20.74
CA ARG A 305 1.44 0.70 -20.29
C ARG A 305 2.84 0.20 -20.60
N ARG A 306 3.71 1.13 -20.95
CA ARG A 306 5.14 0.90 -21.05
C ARG A 306 5.73 0.92 -19.64
N ALA A 307 6.73 0.08 -19.40
CA ALA A 307 7.47 0.07 -18.14
C ALA A 307 8.96 -0.17 -18.42
N THR A 308 9.82 0.51 -17.65
CA THR A 308 11.25 0.23 -17.58
C THR A 308 11.48 -0.73 -16.40
N HIS A 309 12.07 -1.89 -16.70
CA HIS A 309 12.40 -2.91 -15.70
C HIS A 309 13.92 -3.01 -15.57
N ARG A 310 14.44 -2.76 -14.37
CA ARG A 310 15.85 -2.90 -14.00
C ARG A 310 16.01 -4.04 -13.03
N THR A 311 17.04 -4.85 -13.21
CA THR A 311 17.36 -5.99 -12.35
C THR A 311 18.81 -5.92 -11.89
N TRP A 312 19.07 -6.20 -10.62
CA TRP A 312 20.42 -6.34 -10.05
C TRP A 312 20.61 -7.79 -9.60
N ARG A 313 21.60 -8.47 -10.18
CA ARG A 313 21.89 -9.88 -9.93
C ARG A 313 23.23 -10.07 -9.24
N ASP A 314 23.28 -11.10 -8.38
CA ASP A 314 24.56 -11.56 -7.82
C ASP A 314 25.32 -12.47 -8.79
N GLU A 315 26.48 -13.00 -8.34
CA GLU A 315 27.36 -13.87 -9.13
C GLU A 315 26.69 -15.19 -9.52
N GLU A 316 25.77 -15.67 -8.70
CA GLU A 316 24.97 -16.87 -8.95
C GLU A 316 23.76 -16.58 -9.88
N GLY A 317 23.61 -15.36 -10.35
CA GLY A 317 22.53 -14.94 -11.23
C GLY A 317 21.20 -14.69 -10.52
N ARG A 318 21.14 -14.75 -9.17
CA ARG A 318 19.92 -14.47 -8.40
C ARG A 318 19.63 -13.00 -8.41
N ALA A 319 18.37 -12.63 -8.66
CA ALA A 319 17.95 -11.23 -8.66
C ALA A 319 17.87 -10.69 -7.23
N MET A 320 18.79 -9.87 -6.79
CA MET A 320 18.82 -9.26 -5.46
C MET A 320 17.96 -8.00 -5.36
N ALA A 321 17.74 -7.32 -6.49
CA ALA A 321 16.83 -6.19 -6.55
C ALA A 321 16.19 -6.10 -7.94
N GLU A 322 14.92 -5.63 -7.98
CA GLU A 322 14.22 -5.27 -9.20
C GLU A 322 13.53 -3.92 -9.03
N HIS A 323 13.49 -3.14 -10.10
CA HIS A 323 12.80 -1.85 -10.16
C HIS A 323 11.95 -1.74 -11.42
N TRP A 324 10.67 -1.53 -11.21
CA TRP A 324 9.67 -1.31 -12.26
C TRP A 324 9.21 0.15 -12.22
N VAL A 325 9.58 0.93 -13.23
CA VAL A 325 9.04 2.27 -13.45
C VAL A 325 7.92 2.15 -14.46
N VAL A 326 6.67 2.37 -14.03
CA VAL A 326 5.47 2.26 -14.86
C VAL A 326 5.13 3.62 -15.44
N HIS A 327 5.32 3.78 -16.76
CA HIS A 327 5.17 5.08 -17.43
C HIS A 327 3.72 5.54 -17.52
N GLY A 328 3.49 6.80 -17.09
CA GLY A 328 2.18 7.43 -17.04
C GLY A 328 1.25 6.88 -15.95
N ALA A 329 1.74 5.99 -15.07
CA ALA A 329 0.96 5.53 -13.92
C ALA A 329 1.04 6.53 -12.76
N GLY A 330 -0.10 6.76 -12.10
CA GLY A 330 -0.21 7.55 -10.88
C GLY A 330 0.08 6.73 -9.61
N HIS A 331 -0.50 7.19 -8.48
CA HIS A 331 -0.40 6.51 -7.18
C HIS A 331 -1.40 5.34 -7.10
N THR A 332 -1.16 4.28 -7.84
CA THR A 332 -2.07 3.14 -8.01
C THR A 332 -1.29 1.83 -8.11
N TRP A 333 -1.89 0.71 -7.66
CA TRP A 333 -1.33 -0.63 -7.82
C TRP A 333 -1.37 -1.05 -9.30
N ALA A 334 -0.22 -1.27 -9.90
CA ALA A 334 -0.09 -1.57 -11.32
C ALA A 334 -0.66 -2.97 -11.67
N GLY A 335 -1.46 -3.04 -12.74
CA GLY A 335 -2.11 -4.28 -13.17
C GLY A 335 -3.17 -4.79 -12.20
N GLY A 336 -3.71 -3.92 -11.32
CA GLY A 336 -4.71 -4.28 -10.32
C GLY A 336 -6.13 -4.34 -10.87
N ASP A 337 -7.05 -4.91 -10.07
CA ASP A 337 -8.49 -4.99 -10.40
C ASP A 337 -9.19 -3.66 -10.04
N ALA A 338 -9.94 -3.11 -10.97
CA ALA A 338 -10.69 -1.86 -10.80
C ALA A 338 -11.84 -1.95 -9.77
N ALA A 339 -12.16 -3.14 -9.26
CA ALA A 339 -13.10 -3.32 -8.15
C ALA A 339 -12.50 -2.95 -6.78
N GLY A 340 -11.15 -2.92 -6.67
CA GLY A 340 -10.45 -2.38 -5.51
C GLY A 340 -10.03 -0.93 -5.72
N SER A 341 -9.85 -0.17 -4.63
CA SER A 341 -9.41 1.22 -4.69
C SER A 341 -7.91 1.33 -5.01
N HIS A 342 -7.49 2.50 -5.51
CA HIS A 342 -6.09 2.79 -5.82
C HIS A 342 -5.42 1.75 -6.74
N THR A 343 -6.11 1.33 -7.78
CA THR A 343 -5.63 0.36 -8.78
C THR A 343 -5.56 0.97 -10.17
N ASP A 344 -4.69 0.44 -11.00
CA ASP A 344 -4.60 0.73 -12.43
C ASP A 344 -4.59 -0.59 -13.19
N ALA A 345 -5.68 -0.88 -13.88
CA ALA A 345 -5.80 -2.12 -14.68
C ALA A 345 -4.84 -2.14 -15.88
N LEU A 346 -4.29 -0.99 -16.25
CA LEU A 346 -3.28 -0.86 -17.28
C LEU A 346 -1.88 -1.00 -16.67
N GLY A 347 -1.02 -1.79 -17.26
CA GLY A 347 0.37 -1.91 -16.83
C GLY A 347 0.78 -3.34 -16.45
N PRO A 348 2.05 -3.52 -16.08
CA PRO A 348 2.51 -4.81 -15.63
C PRO A 348 1.73 -5.25 -14.38
N ASN A 349 1.42 -6.53 -14.29
CA ASN A 349 0.74 -7.08 -13.11
C ASN A 349 1.72 -7.16 -11.93
N ALA A 350 1.71 -6.13 -11.08
CA ALA A 350 2.64 -6.01 -9.96
C ALA A 350 2.55 -7.22 -9.00
N SER A 351 1.34 -7.74 -8.75
CA SER A 351 1.16 -8.91 -7.88
C SER A 351 1.85 -10.14 -8.43
N ARG A 352 1.74 -10.42 -9.73
CA ARG A 352 2.37 -11.57 -10.39
C ARG A 352 3.89 -11.42 -10.43
N GLU A 353 4.39 -10.23 -10.74
CA GLU A 353 5.83 -9.98 -10.78
C GLU A 353 6.47 -10.00 -9.37
N ILE A 354 5.80 -9.45 -8.36
CA ILE A 354 6.22 -9.56 -6.95
C ILE A 354 6.27 -11.03 -6.53
N LEU A 355 5.23 -11.80 -6.83
CA LEU A 355 5.19 -13.23 -6.51
C LEU A 355 6.27 -14.01 -7.26
N ARG A 356 6.48 -13.74 -8.56
CA ARG A 356 7.57 -14.33 -9.35
C ARG A 356 8.92 -14.08 -8.67
N PHE A 357 9.16 -12.82 -8.26
CA PHE A 357 10.38 -12.42 -7.57
C PHE A 357 10.54 -13.15 -6.22
N PHE A 358 9.46 -13.32 -5.46
CA PHE A 358 9.46 -13.99 -4.16
C PHE A 358 9.75 -15.49 -4.30
N LEU A 359 9.09 -16.18 -5.20
CA LEU A 359 9.22 -17.66 -5.36
C LEU A 359 10.53 -18.10 -6.01
N GLN A 360 11.41 -17.18 -6.37
CA GLN A 360 12.78 -17.49 -6.85
C GLN A 360 13.82 -17.51 -5.71
N ARG A 361 13.39 -17.52 -4.43
CA ARG A 361 14.24 -17.46 -3.22
C ARG A 361 14.50 -18.85 -2.65
#